data_f1319756b92ccc090eb02838ea528e3f
#
_entry.id   f1319756b92ccc090eb02838ea528e3f
#
_cell.length_a   1.000
_cell.length_b   1.000
_cell.length_c   1.000
_cell.angle_alpha   90.00
_cell.angle_beta   90.00
_cell.angle_gamma   90.00
#
_symmetry.space_group_name_H-M   'P 1'
#
loop_
_entity.id
_entity.type
_entity.pdbx_description
1 polymer ?
#
loop_
_entity_poly.entity_id
_entity_poly.type
_entity_poly.pdbx_seq_one_letter_code
_entity_poly.pdbx_strand_id
1 'polypeptide(L)'
;MRRLSLLLGGVIVLVAVVYGYSRLNTGQTAASYRLETVERGTIEKTISSTGRVKPVMTVDIGSQVSGQISEVLVDFNSKVKAGEVIARIDASPFEARVQVARADLAFAEANIAMQTAALEEQQAELLGLKAILTETAEDLERQQSLFERKVIPESTVDHAVARHVQAMAKVKSIQARIKKQQAQVRTAHANVASHGGKLLQAELELEHTLIRSPVDGIVINRAADRGQTVAASLQAPVLFTLAQDLRQIHLEVSVDEADIGGITDG
;
A
#
# COMPACT_ATOMS: atom_id res chain seq x y z
N MET A 1 -62.54 -87.07 -76.44
CA MET A 1 -61.49 -86.79 -75.44
C MET A 1 -60.22 -86.09 -76.02
N ARG A 2 -59.96 -86.09 -77.31
CA ARG A 2 -58.75 -85.43 -77.92
C ARG A 2 -58.81 -83.84 -78.07
N ARG A 3 -59.94 -83.24 -78.01
CA ARG A 3 -60.02 -81.73 -78.13
C ARG A 3 -59.85 -81.01 -76.83
N LEU A 4 -60.04 -81.69 -75.67
CA LEU A 4 -59.83 -81.05 -74.36
C LEU A 4 -58.36 -80.97 -73.96
N SER A 5 -57.55 -81.90 -74.40
CA SER A 5 -56.05 -81.91 -74.12
C SER A 5 -55.30 -80.84 -74.91
N LEU A 6 -55.77 -80.47 -76.10
CA LEU A 6 -55.18 -79.33 -76.88
C LEU A 6 -55.49 -77.99 -76.33
N LEU A 7 -56.66 -77.79 -75.68
CA LEU A 7 -56.94 -76.50 -75.01
C LEU A 7 -56.19 -76.33 -73.73
N LEU A 8 -55.97 -77.46 -73.01
CA LEU A 8 -55.13 -77.40 -71.76
C LEU A 8 -53.65 -77.08 -72.04
N GLY A 9 -53.12 -77.64 -73.12
CA GLY A 9 -51.73 -77.37 -73.59
C GLY A 9 -51.52 -75.90 -73.99
N GLY A 10 -52.58 -75.33 -74.73
CA GLY A 10 -52.52 -73.92 -75.11
C GLY A 10 -52.51 -72.95 -73.95
N VAL A 11 -53.25 -73.26 -72.87
CA VAL A 11 -53.30 -72.43 -71.66
C VAL A 11 -51.98 -72.47 -70.93
N ILE A 12 -51.32 -73.60 -70.80
CA ILE A 12 -50.03 -73.76 -70.14
C ILE A 12 -48.94 -72.99 -70.86
N VAL A 13 -48.96 -73.08 -72.24
CA VAL A 13 -47.98 -72.29 -73.04
C VAL A 13 -48.24 -70.80 -72.88
N LEU A 14 -49.48 -70.38 -72.85
CA LEU A 14 -49.82 -68.96 -72.69
C LEU A 14 -49.41 -68.42 -71.30
N VAL A 15 -49.62 -69.20 -70.24
CA VAL A 15 -49.16 -68.84 -68.88
C VAL A 15 -47.63 -68.84 -68.81
N ALA A 16 -46.94 -69.76 -69.45
CA ALA A 16 -45.49 -69.79 -69.48
C ALA A 16 -44.89 -68.55 -70.23
N VAL A 17 -45.54 -68.18 -71.36
CA VAL A 17 -45.13 -66.98 -72.14
C VAL A 17 -45.43 -65.67 -71.34
N VAL A 18 -46.57 -65.60 -70.68
CA VAL A 18 -46.90 -64.44 -69.83
C VAL A 18 -45.97 -64.31 -68.61
N TYR A 19 -45.63 -65.47 -68.00
CA TYR A 19 -44.72 -65.51 -66.89
C TYR A 19 -43.29 -65.19 -67.33
N GLY A 20 -42.84 -65.71 -68.49
CA GLY A 20 -41.55 -65.39 -69.10
C GLY A 20 -41.46 -63.87 -69.44
N TYR A 21 -42.53 -63.30 -70.01
CA TYR A 21 -42.59 -61.90 -70.38
C TYR A 21 -42.57 -60.95 -69.13
N SER A 22 -43.26 -61.40 -68.05
CA SER A 22 -43.24 -60.65 -66.81
C SER A 22 -41.87 -60.68 -66.12
N ARG A 23 -41.12 -61.72 -66.25
CA ARG A 23 -39.75 -61.88 -65.73
C ARG A 23 -38.73 -61.09 -66.53
N LEU A 24 -38.91 -60.99 -67.85
CA LEU A 24 -38.04 -60.17 -68.70
C LEU A 24 -38.29 -58.68 -68.61
N ASN A 25 -39.47 -58.35 -68.13
CA ASN A 25 -39.88 -56.94 -67.96
C ASN A 25 -39.76 -56.40 -66.54
N THR A 26 -38.97 -57.08 -65.64
CA THR A 26 -38.54 -56.54 -64.41
C THR A 26 -37.57 -55.44 -64.75
N GLY A 27 -38.13 -54.28 -64.97
CA GLY A 27 -37.41 -53.04 -65.33
C GLY A 27 -36.29 -52.77 -64.33
N GLN A 28 -35.10 -52.69 -64.85
CA GLN A 28 -34.02 -52.03 -64.17
C GLN A 28 -34.55 -50.67 -63.68
N THR A 29 -34.75 -50.52 -62.40
CA THR A 29 -34.95 -49.21 -61.81
C THR A 29 -33.67 -48.42 -62.08
N ALA A 30 -33.72 -47.68 -63.18
CA ALA A 30 -32.64 -46.73 -63.47
C ALA A 30 -32.53 -45.80 -62.23
N ALA A 31 -31.38 -45.86 -61.60
CA ALA A 31 -31.06 -44.94 -60.49
C ALA A 31 -31.30 -43.56 -61.00
N SER A 32 -32.28 -42.85 -60.39
CA SER A 32 -32.53 -41.42 -60.71
C SER A 32 -31.43 -40.61 -60.10
N TYR A 33 -30.44 -40.28 -60.90
CA TYR A 33 -29.40 -39.33 -60.50
C TYR A 33 -29.98 -37.93 -60.56
N ARG A 34 -29.97 -37.25 -59.41
CA ARG A 34 -30.25 -35.80 -59.34
C ARG A 34 -28.98 -35.10 -59.72
N LEU A 35 -28.95 -34.54 -60.88
CA LEU A 35 -27.83 -33.74 -61.35
C LEU A 35 -28.03 -32.31 -60.88
N GLU A 36 -27.11 -31.76 -60.11
CA GLU A 36 -27.08 -30.34 -59.78
C GLU A 36 -25.85 -29.69 -60.47
N THR A 37 -26.06 -28.48 -60.96
CA THR A 37 -25.00 -27.72 -61.56
C THR A 37 -24.00 -27.24 -60.51
N VAL A 38 -22.71 -27.48 -60.66
CA VAL A 38 -21.65 -26.97 -59.79
C VAL A 38 -21.48 -25.47 -60.07
N GLU A 39 -21.90 -24.68 -59.10
CA GLU A 39 -21.66 -23.22 -59.12
C GLU A 39 -20.40 -22.88 -58.32
N ARG A 40 -19.64 -21.93 -58.78
CA ARG A 40 -18.51 -21.38 -58.02
C ARG A 40 -19.03 -20.25 -57.17
N GLY A 41 -19.05 -20.40 -55.84
CA GLY A 41 -19.39 -19.38 -54.86
C GLY A 41 -18.25 -19.13 -53.90
N THR A 42 -18.25 -17.96 -53.28
CA THR A 42 -17.31 -17.62 -52.20
C THR A 42 -17.80 -18.30 -50.93
N ILE A 43 -16.96 -19.06 -50.27
CA ILE A 43 -17.24 -19.67 -48.95
C ILE A 43 -16.58 -18.73 -47.92
N GLU A 44 -17.41 -18.07 -47.11
CA GLU A 44 -16.92 -17.31 -45.97
C GLU A 44 -16.89 -18.20 -44.72
N LYS A 45 -15.68 -18.37 -44.16
CA LYS A 45 -15.50 -19.04 -42.87
C LYS A 45 -15.63 -18.01 -41.77
N THR A 46 -16.73 -18.02 -41.03
CA THR A 46 -16.92 -17.14 -39.85
C THR A 46 -16.46 -17.83 -38.59
N ILE A 47 -15.57 -17.17 -37.86
CA ILE A 47 -15.09 -17.62 -36.56
C ILE A 47 -15.83 -16.81 -35.51
N SER A 48 -16.57 -17.51 -34.65
CA SER A 48 -17.27 -16.90 -33.51
C SER A 48 -16.46 -17.15 -32.25
N SER A 49 -16.15 -16.09 -31.53
CA SER A 49 -15.38 -16.17 -30.29
C SER A 49 -16.00 -15.28 -29.23
N THR A 50 -15.76 -15.62 -27.98
CA THR A 50 -16.15 -14.80 -26.83
C THR A 50 -14.95 -14.07 -26.28
N GLY A 51 -15.12 -12.79 -25.92
CA GLY A 51 -14.04 -11.98 -25.38
C GLY A 51 -14.49 -11.16 -24.18
N ARG A 52 -13.50 -10.66 -23.45
CA ARG A 52 -13.70 -9.72 -22.35
C ARG A 52 -13.13 -8.36 -22.73
N VAL A 53 -13.89 -7.33 -22.48
CA VAL A 53 -13.44 -5.94 -22.64
C VAL A 53 -12.78 -5.51 -21.34
N LYS A 54 -11.53 -5.06 -21.42
CA LYS A 54 -10.78 -4.51 -20.29
C LYS A 54 -10.29 -3.11 -20.62
N PRO A 55 -10.29 -2.17 -19.67
CA PRO A 55 -9.61 -0.89 -19.84
C PRO A 55 -8.11 -1.10 -20.04
N VAL A 56 -7.46 -0.21 -20.79
CA VAL A 56 -6.00 -0.27 -21.02
C VAL A 56 -5.22 0.01 -19.74
N MET A 57 -5.69 0.96 -18.92
CA MET A 57 -5.06 1.32 -17.66
C MET A 57 -6.05 1.15 -16.50
N THR A 58 -5.68 0.29 -15.56
CA THR A 58 -6.37 0.11 -14.29
C THR A 58 -5.42 0.38 -13.13
N VAL A 59 -5.95 0.95 -12.05
CA VAL A 59 -5.23 1.19 -10.80
C VAL A 59 -5.98 0.49 -9.68
N ASP A 60 -5.29 -0.40 -9.00
CA ASP A 60 -5.84 -1.10 -7.85
C ASP A 60 -5.54 -0.31 -6.58
N ILE A 61 -6.56 -0.08 -5.77
CA ILE A 61 -6.48 0.66 -4.52
C ILE A 61 -6.76 -0.31 -3.37
N GLY A 62 -5.79 -0.43 -2.48
CA GLY A 62 -5.88 -1.20 -1.25
C GLY A 62 -5.80 -0.32 -0.01
N SER A 63 -5.86 -0.94 1.17
CA SER A 63 -5.60 -0.26 2.44
C SER A 63 -4.14 -0.39 2.85
N GLN A 64 -3.57 0.67 3.41
CA GLN A 64 -2.23 0.68 4.01
C GLN A 64 -2.26 0.35 5.50
N VAL A 65 -3.44 0.47 6.15
CA VAL A 65 -3.64 0.17 7.57
C VAL A 65 -4.74 -0.87 7.74
N SER A 66 -4.62 -1.67 8.78
CA SER A 66 -5.63 -2.67 9.13
C SER A 66 -6.71 -2.05 10.01
N GLY A 67 -7.97 -2.35 9.73
CA GLY A 67 -9.10 -1.84 10.50
C GLY A 67 -10.44 -2.20 9.89
N GLN A 68 -11.52 -1.75 10.49
CA GLN A 68 -12.88 -1.94 9.98
C GLN A 68 -13.26 -0.76 9.08
N ILE A 69 -13.85 -1.04 7.93
CA ILE A 69 -14.38 0.00 7.04
C ILE A 69 -15.62 0.62 7.70
N SER A 70 -15.53 1.90 8.06
CA SER A 70 -16.64 2.66 8.66
C SER A 70 -17.61 3.16 7.61
N GLU A 71 -17.09 3.61 6.48
CA GLU A 71 -17.89 4.21 5.42
C GLU A 71 -17.27 3.96 4.04
N VAL A 72 -18.13 3.74 3.04
CA VAL A 72 -17.77 3.69 1.62
C VAL A 72 -18.53 4.80 0.92
N LEU A 73 -17.82 5.74 0.30
CA LEU A 73 -18.36 6.99 -0.25
C LEU A 73 -18.67 6.91 -1.75
N VAL A 74 -18.14 5.88 -2.41
CA VAL A 74 -18.29 5.69 -3.86
C VAL A 74 -18.86 4.31 -4.14
N ASP A 75 -19.57 4.19 -5.25
CA ASP A 75 -20.13 2.93 -5.72
C ASP A 75 -19.60 2.60 -7.11
N PHE A 76 -19.98 1.42 -7.59
CA PHE A 76 -19.70 1.00 -8.96
C PHE A 76 -20.12 2.06 -9.98
N ASN A 77 -19.27 2.29 -10.98
CA ASN A 77 -19.46 3.32 -12.02
C ASN A 77 -19.41 4.79 -11.52
N SER A 78 -18.99 5.04 -10.29
CA SER A 78 -18.80 6.40 -9.78
C SER A 78 -17.53 7.02 -10.39
N LYS A 79 -17.62 8.30 -10.76
CA LYS A 79 -16.47 9.10 -11.19
C LYS A 79 -15.77 9.66 -9.96
N VAL A 80 -14.46 9.51 -9.89
CA VAL A 80 -13.61 10.00 -8.80
C VAL A 80 -12.46 10.83 -9.32
N LYS A 81 -12.02 11.80 -8.52
CA LYS A 81 -10.85 12.63 -8.80
C LYS A 81 -9.65 12.20 -7.98
N ALA A 82 -8.46 12.52 -8.46
CA ALA A 82 -7.23 12.33 -7.71
C ALA A 82 -7.31 13.08 -6.35
N GLY A 83 -6.96 12.40 -5.26
CA GLY A 83 -7.05 12.90 -3.89
C GLY A 83 -8.44 12.78 -3.25
N GLU A 84 -9.50 12.44 -3.98
CA GLU A 84 -10.84 12.26 -3.43
C GLU A 84 -10.91 11.06 -2.49
N VAL A 85 -11.58 11.21 -1.34
CA VAL A 85 -11.77 10.13 -0.37
C VAL A 85 -12.87 9.19 -0.88
N ILE A 86 -12.52 7.92 -1.07
CA ILE A 86 -13.42 6.89 -1.61
C ILE A 86 -13.97 5.96 -0.53
N ALA A 87 -13.20 5.76 0.56
CA ALA A 87 -13.65 5.01 1.73
C ALA A 87 -12.93 5.48 2.99
N ARG A 88 -13.47 5.15 4.15
CA ARG A 88 -12.90 5.45 5.47
C ARG A 88 -12.81 4.18 6.31
N ILE A 89 -11.69 4.02 6.98
CA ILE A 89 -11.51 3.04 8.04
C ILE A 89 -11.87 3.71 9.37
N ASP A 90 -12.29 2.94 10.37
CA ASP A 90 -12.53 3.46 11.72
C ASP A 90 -11.27 4.14 12.26
N ALA A 91 -11.37 5.46 12.41
CA ALA A 91 -10.27 6.31 12.86
C ALA A 91 -10.05 6.26 14.36
N SER A 92 -11.04 5.82 15.16
CA SER A 92 -11.03 5.92 16.62
C SER A 92 -9.78 5.33 17.28
N PRO A 93 -9.27 4.13 16.91
CA PRO A 93 -8.05 3.59 17.48
C PRO A 93 -6.79 4.39 17.10
N PHE A 94 -6.78 5.00 15.91
CA PHE A 94 -5.67 5.80 15.40
C PHE A 94 -5.65 7.18 16.06
N GLU A 95 -6.81 7.83 16.22
CA GLU A 95 -6.95 9.08 16.96
C GLU A 95 -6.47 8.92 18.41
N ALA A 96 -6.84 7.82 19.06
CA ALA A 96 -6.34 7.53 20.41
C ALA A 96 -4.80 7.42 20.44
N ARG A 97 -4.18 6.77 19.45
CA ARG A 97 -2.71 6.69 19.32
C ARG A 97 -2.06 8.05 19.12
N VAL A 98 -2.64 8.90 18.27
CA VAL A 98 -2.18 10.28 18.08
C VAL A 98 -2.25 11.06 19.40
N GLN A 99 -3.33 10.93 20.17
CA GLN A 99 -3.46 11.61 21.47
C GLN A 99 -2.40 11.15 22.47
N VAL A 100 -2.12 9.85 22.53
CA VAL A 100 -1.06 9.29 23.40
C VAL A 100 0.31 9.81 22.95
N ALA A 101 0.63 9.75 21.65
CA ALA A 101 1.92 10.23 21.14
C ALA A 101 2.11 11.73 21.35
N ARG A 102 1.03 12.53 21.26
CA ARG A 102 1.04 13.97 21.54
C ARG A 102 1.28 14.25 23.02
N ALA A 103 0.67 13.48 23.92
CA ALA A 103 0.92 13.60 25.35
C ALA A 103 2.37 13.24 25.72
N ASP A 104 2.92 12.18 25.10
CA ASP A 104 4.32 11.77 25.30
C ASP A 104 5.29 12.86 24.81
N LEU A 105 5.01 13.51 23.69
CA LEU A 105 5.81 14.63 23.19
C LEU A 105 5.75 15.81 24.16
N ALA A 106 4.56 16.19 24.62
CA ALA A 106 4.40 17.28 25.59
C ALA A 106 5.15 17.00 26.91
N PHE A 107 5.14 15.74 27.37
CA PHE A 107 5.92 15.33 28.53
C PHE A 107 7.43 15.47 28.29
N ALA A 108 7.92 15.06 27.12
CA ALA A 108 9.33 15.20 26.76
C ALA A 108 9.74 16.70 26.65
N GLU A 109 8.89 17.57 26.13
CA GLU A 109 9.10 19.03 26.07
C GLU A 109 9.14 19.64 27.48
N ALA A 110 8.25 19.26 28.37
CA ALA A 110 8.28 19.68 29.77
C ALA A 110 9.58 19.25 30.47
N ASN A 111 10.09 18.05 30.16
CA ASN A 111 11.38 17.59 30.67
C ASN A 111 12.56 18.45 30.18
N ILE A 112 12.57 18.93 28.93
CA ILE A 112 13.57 19.89 28.45
C ILE A 112 13.53 21.15 29.32
N ALA A 113 12.35 21.72 29.55
CA ALA A 113 12.20 22.92 30.36
C ALA A 113 12.79 22.73 31.78
N MET A 114 12.50 21.58 32.39
CA MET A 114 13.04 21.22 33.72
C MET A 114 14.57 21.10 33.72
N GLN A 115 15.15 20.41 32.70
CA GLN A 115 16.62 20.25 32.61
C GLN A 115 17.31 21.58 32.30
N THR A 116 16.66 22.47 31.55
CA THR A 116 17.19 23.78 31.23
C THR A 116 17.17 24.70 32.46
N ALA A 117 16.11 24.68 33.24
CA ALA A 117 16.04 25.41 34.49
C ALA A 117 17.13 24.95 35.50
N ALA A 118 17.36 23.64 35.59
CA ALA A 118 18.46 23.12 36.42
C ALA A 118 19.85 23.53 35.90
N LEU A 119 20.02 23.70 34.58
CA LEU A 119 21.27 24.24 34.02
C LEU A 119 21.45 25.70 34.39
N GLU A 120 20.43 26.52 34.32
CA GLU A 120 20.44 27.95 34.69
C GLU A 120 20.77 28.09 36.17
N GLU A 121 20.20 27.29 37.06
CA GLU A 121 20.53 27.26 38.48
C GLU A 121 22.03 27.00 38.71
N GLN A 122 22.60 25.99 38.05
CA GLN A 122 24.03 25.70 38.19
C GLN A 122 24.93 26.79 37.60
N GLN A 123 24.47 27.48 36.55
CA GLN A 123 25.18 28.64 36.00
C GLN A 123 25.19 29.84 36.96
N ALA A 124 24.08 30.09 37.65
CA ALA A 124 24.01 31.10 38.70
C ALA A 124 24.92 30.78 39.89
N GLU A 125 24.97 29.49 40.32
CA GLU A 125 25.93 29.01 41.36
C GLU A 125 27.39 29.23 40.92
N LEU A 126 27.73 28.95 39.67
CA LEU A 126 29.05 29.20 39.12
C LEU A 126 29.43 30.69 39.22
N LEU A 127 28.49 31.59 38.94
CA LEU A 127 28.74 33.05 39.03
C LEU A 127 29.11 33.44 40.47
N GLY A 128 28.36 32.94 41.47
CA GLY A 128 28.69 33.17 42.88
C GLY A 128 30.04 32.59 43.28
N LEU A 129 30.35 31.37 42.87
CA LEU A 129 31.66 30.75 43.17
C LEU A 129 32.82 31.44 42.48
N LYS A 130 32.64 32.00 41.30
CA LYS A 130 33.66 32.86 40.63
C LYS A 130 33.94 34.13 41.38
N ALA A 131 32.90 34.79 41.94
CA ALA A 131 33.11 36.01 42.77
C ALA A 131 33.94 35.70 44.03
N ILE A 132 33.71 34.56 44.71
CA ILE A 132 34.48 34.08 45.83
C ILE A 132 35.91 33.74 45.41
N LEU A 133 36.13 33.16 44.24
CA LEU A 133 37.47 32.85 43.70
C LEU A 133 38.26 34.18 43.47
N THR A 134 37.62 35.21 42.89
CA THR A 134 38.22 36.53 42.70
C THR A 134 38.60 37.16 44.03
N GLU A 135 37.71 37.15 45.02
CA GLU A 135 37.95 37.68 46.38
C GLU A 135 39.14 36.99 47.03
N THR A 136 39.16 35.63 46.97
CA THR A 136 40.30 34.85 47.55
C THR A 136 41.61 35.05 46.82
N ALA A 137 41.58 35.34 45.51
CA ALA A 137 42.79 35.65 44.73
C ALA A 137 43.35 37.03 45.13
N GLU A 138 42.48 38.07 45.25
CA GLU A 138 42.89 39.39 45.70
C GLU A 138 43.40 39.38 47.14
N ASP A 139 42.79 38.60 48.04
CA ASP A 139 43.26 38.42 49.42
C ASP A 139 44.62 37.77 49.43
N LEU A 140 44.84 36.72 48.65
CA LEU A 140 46.13 36.06 48.55
C LEU A 140 47.24 37.00 48.07
N GLU A 141 47.00 37.78 47.02
CA GLU A 141 47.93 38.78 46.50
C GLU A 141 48.27 39.82 47.57
N ARG A 142 47.29 40.30 48.32
CA ARG A 142 47.48 41.22 49.44
C ARG A 142 48.34 40.62 50.55
N GLN A 143 48.06 39.35 50.96
CA GLN A 143 48.83 38.68 52.00
C GLN A 143 50.26 38.43 51.55
N GLN A 144 50.52 38.05 50.30
CA GLN A 144 51.83 37.92 49.73
C GLN A 144 52.64 39.22 49.76
N SER A 145 52.02 40.35 49.37
CA SER A 145 52.65 41.67 49.43
C SER A 145 53.00 42.10 50.87
N LEU A 146 52.16 41.80 51.86
CA LEU A 146 52.42 42.08 53.27
C LEU A 146 53.54 41.19 53.85
N PHE A 147 53.62 39.95 53.43
CA PHE A 147 54.69 39.01 53.81
C PHE A 147 56.05 39.44 53.25
N GLU A 148 56.12 39.86 52.01
CA GLU A 148 57.35 40.42 51.39
C GLU A 148 57.89 41.61 52.19
N ARG A 149 56.95 42.43 52.75
CA ARG A 149 57.27 43.54 53.61
C ARG A 149 57.57 43.14 55.06
N LYS A 150 57.61 41.82 55.38
CA LYS A 150 57.78 41.26 56.71
C LYS A 150 56.79 41.70 57.76
N VAL A 151 55.57 42.04 57.39
CA VAL A 151 54.53 42.54 58.32
C VAL A 151 53.72 41.39 58.94
N ILE A 152 53.67 40.25 58.25
CA ILE A 152 52.85 39.06 58.66
C ILE A 152 53.69 37.77 58.66
N PRO A 153 53.31 36.76 59.44
CA PRO A 153 53.95 35.45 59.44
C PRO A 153 53.59 34.62 58.21
N GLU A 154 54.46 33.70 57.82
CA GLU A 154 54.25 32.79 56.69
C GLU A 154 52.95 31.96 56.79
N SER A 155 52.56 31.54 57.97
CA SER A 155 51.33 30.78 58.21
C SER A 155 50.06 31.50 57.71
N THR A 156 50.07 32.87 57.71
CA THR A 156 48.94 33.66 57.18
C THR A 156 48.84 33.55 55.66
N VAL A 157 49.97 33.54 54.98
CA VAL A 157 50.02 33.30 53.52
C VAL A 157 49.57 31.88 53.17
N ASP A 158 50.04 30.88 53.94
CA ASP A 158 49.64 29.47 53.74
C ASP A 158 48.11 29.30 53.85
N HIS A 159 47.50 29.99 54.84
CA HIS A 159 46.04 29.98 54.99
C HIS A 159 45.34 30.67 53.81
N ALA A 160 45.89 31.72 53.25
CA ALA A 160 45.32 32.40 52.08
C ALA A 160 45.46 31.52 50.82
N VAL A 161 46.58 30.86 50.61
CA VAL A 161 46.80 29.86 49.53
C VAL A 161 45.78 28.74 49.65
N ALA A 162 45.63 28.15 50.84
CA ALA A 162 44.66 27.04 51.02
C ALA A 162 43.23 27.46 50.70
N ARG A 163 42.79 28.69 51.11
CA ARG A 163 41.45 29.22 50.78
C ARG A 163 41.28 29.44 49.27
N HIS A 164 42.29 30.00 48.59
CA HIS A 164 42.27 30.19 47.14
C HIS A 164 42.19 28.87 46.38
N VAL A 165 43.00 27.89 46.74
CA VAL A 165 42.99 26.54 46.16
C VAL A 165 41.62 25.86 46.39
N GLN A 166 41.02 26.01 47.57
CA GLN A 166 39.68 25.48 47.86
C GLN A 166 38.62 26.17 46.98
N ALA A 167 38.67 27.49 46.81
CA ALA A 167 37.75 28.20 45.93
C ALA A 167 37.87 27.77 44.46
N MET A 168 39.12 27.58 43.97
CA MET A 168 39.42 27.06 42.63
C MET A 168 38.82 25.66 42.44
N ALA A 169 39.02 24.78 43.46
CA ALA A 169 38.44 23.42 43.40
C ALA A 169 36.91 23.42 43.32
N LYS A 170 36.23 24.34 44.06
CA LYS A 170 34.78 24.50 44.01
C LYS A 170 34.31 24.95 42.62
N VAL A 171 34.97 25.93 42.00
CA VAL A 171 34.69 26.39 40.64
C VAL A 171 34.85 25.27 39.62
N LYS A 172 35.95 24.46 39.73
CA LYS A 172 36.16 23.32 38.84
C LYS A 172 35.10 22.25 39.03
N SER A 173 34.63 22.02 40.24
CA SER A 173 33.54 21.04 40.53
C SER A 173 32.25 21.45 39.90
N ILE A 174 31.78 22.73 40.06
CA ILE A 174 30.55 23.18 39.47
C ILE A 174 30.62 23.23 37.94
N GLN A 175 31.78 23.56 37.34
CA GLN A 175 31.98 23.48 35.90
C GLN A 175 31.80 22.04 35.39
N ALA A 176 32.23 21.04 36.10
CA ALA A 176 32.00 19.63 35.77
C ALA A 176 30.50 19.26 35.86
N ARG A 177 29.80 19.76 36.89
CA ARG A 177 28.35 19.60 37.02
C ARG A 177 27.61 20.25 35.86
N ILE A 178 27.97 21.46 35.46
CA ILE A 178 27.37 22.15 34.30
C ILE A 178 27.57 21.32 33.03
N LYS A 179 28.76 20.79 32.77
CA LYS A 179 29.00 19.91 31.60
C LYS A 179 28.10 18.66 31.61
N LYS A 180 27.91 18.06 32.79
CA LYS A 180 26.98 16.95 32.96
C LYS A 180 25.53 17.36 32.66
N GLN A 181 25.09 18.50 33.22
CA GLN A 181 23.74 19.03 33.01
C GLN A 181 23.49 19.39 31.53
N GLN A 182 24.47 19.98 30.85
CA GLN A 182 24.40 20.23 29.40
C GLN A 182 24.24 18.93 28.59
N ALA A 183 24.89 17.84 29.01
CA ALA A 183 24.68 16.55 28.39
C ALA A 183 23.25 16.02 28.61
N GLN A 184 22.69 16.24 29.80
CA GLN A 184 21.31 15.87 30.11
C GLN A 184 20.28 16.67 29.27
N VAL A 185 20.51 17.98 29.09
CA VAL A 185 19.70 18.80 28.17
C VAL A 185 19.78 18.28 26.74
N ARG A 186 20.97 17.93 26.23
CA ARG A 186 21.07 17.31 24.90
C ARG A 186 20.33 16.00 24.77
N THR A 187 20.37 15.14 25.83
CA THR A 187 19.61 13.90 25.85
C THR A 187 18.10 14.17 25.84
N ALA A 188 17.64 15.18 26.62
CA ALA A 188 16.22 15.58 26.62
C ALA A 188 15.77 16.08 25.22
N HIS A 189 16.60 16.85 24.52
CA HIS A 189 16.33 17.23 23.12
C HIS A 189 16.23 16.03 22.17
N ALA A 190 17.11 15.04 22.31
CA ALA A 190 17.04 13.82 21.50
C ALA A 190 15.75 13.02 21.78
N ASN A 191 15.29 13.02 23.02
CA ASN A 191 14.03 12.39 23.39
C ASN A 191 12.83 13.11 22.75
N VAL A 192 12.81 14.44 22.75
CA VAL A 192 11.76 15.21 22.04
C VAL A 192 11.75 14.88 20.55
N ALA A 193 12.91 14.81 19.90
CA ALA A 193 12.99 14.42 18.49
C ALA A 193 12.44 13.00 18.25
N SER A 194 12.74 12.05 19.16
CA SER A 194 12.22 10.68 19.11
C SER A 194 10.70 10.63 19.26
N HIS A 195 10.13 11.34 20.25
CA HIS A 195 8.68 11.39 20.46
C HIS A 195 7.97 12.15 19.34
N GLY A 196 8.59 13.22 18.78
CA GLY A 196 8.09 13.90 17.59
C GLY A 196 8.00 12.96 16.38
N GLY A 197 9.00 12.09 16.17
CA GLY A 197 8.94 11.07 15.13
C GLY A 197 7.79 10.06 15.34
N LYS A 198 7.54 9.64 16.58
CA LYS A 198 6.41 8.76 16.91
C LYS A 198 5.06 9.42 16.68
N LEU A 199 4.94 10.70 17.01
CA LEU A 199 3.72 11.47 16.74
C LEU A 199 3.46 11.55 15.23
N LEU A 200 4.47 11.90 14.44
CA LEU A 200 4.35 11.93 12.99
C LEU A 200 3.93 10.59 12.41
N GLN A 201 4.50 9.48 12.90
CA GLN A 201 4.09 8.15 12.49
C GLN A 201 2.62 7.87 12.80
N ALA A 202 2.16 8.21 14.01
CA ALA A 202 0.75 8.04 14.40
C ALA A 202 -0.20 8.91 13.55
N GLU A 203 0.19 10.13 13.20
CA GLU A 203 -0.58 11.02 12.33
C GLU A 203 -0.65 10.50 10.89
N LEU A 204 0.44 9.93 10.35
CA LEU A 204 0.43 9.27 9.03
C LEU A 204 -0.46 8.02 9.03
N GLU A 205 -0.43 7.20 10.10
CA GLU A 205 -1.33 6.05 10.22
C GLU A 205 -2.81 6.50 10.27
N LEU A 206 -3.10 7.61 10.94
CA LEU A 206 -4.44 8.22 10.95
C LEU A 206 -4.83 8.74 9.56
N GLU A 207 -3.92 9.38 8.84
CA GLU A 207 -4.18 9.82 7.47
C GLU A 207 -4.48 8.64 6.55
N HIS A 208 -3.78 7.53 6.70
CA HIS A 208 -3.99 6.30 5.92
C HIS A 208 -5.34 5.62 6.21
N THR A 209 -6.10 6.05 7.23
CA THR A 209 -7.49 5.61 7.42
C THR A 209 -8.43 6.19 6.36
N LEU A 210 -8.03 7.27 5.69
CA LEU A 210 -8.74 7.86 4.57
C LEU A 210 -8.21 7.26 3.27
N ILE A 211 -8.95 6.33 2.70
CA ILE A 211 -8.61 5.71 1.42
C ILE A 211 -8.96 6.69 0.31
N ARG A 212 -7.93 7.17 -0.41
CA ARG A 212 -8.06 8.17 -1.48
C ARG A 212 -7.75 7.57 -2.85
N SER A 213 -8.39 8.13 -3.87
CA SER A 213 -8.03 7.83 -5.25
C SER A 213 -6.68 8.47 -5.60
N PRO A 214 -5.70 7.72 -6.14
CA PRO A 214 -4.44 8.29 -6.58
C PRO A 214 -4.55 9.00 -7.95
N VAL A 215 -5.61 8.74 -8.72
CA VAL A 215 -5.82 9.21 -10.09
C VAL A 215 -7.27 9.60 -10.34
N ASP A 216 -7.50 10.38 -11.38
CA ASP A 216 -8.86 10.59 -11.92
C ASP A 216 -9.31 9.32 -12.63
N GLY A 217 -10.56 8.92 -12.45
CA GLY A 217 -11.06 7.70 -13.09
C GLY A 217 -12.49 7.34 -12.74
N ILE A 218 -12.86 6.12 -13.12
CA ILE A 218 -14.17 5.52 -12.83
C ILE A 218 -13.97 4.22 -12.10
N VAL A 219 -14.74 3.99 -11.04
CA VAL A 219 -14.72 2.74 -10.26
C VAL A 219 -15.30 1.61 -11.09
N ILE A 220 -14.47 0.63 -11.44
CA ILE A 220 -14.87 -0.56 -12.21
C ILE A 220 -15.11 -1.79 -11.33
N ASN A 221 -14.48 -1.83 -10.15
CA ASN A 221 -14.71 -2.88 -9.17
C ASN A 221 -14.69 -2.30 -7.76
N ARG A 222 -15.58 -2.76 -6.91
CA ARG A 222 -15.68 -2.44 -5.48
C ARG A 222 -15.78 -3.75 -4.71
N ALA A 223 -14.71 -4.08 -3.99
CA ALA A 223 -14.64 -5.24 -3.11
C ALA A 223 -14.71 -4.83 -1.62
N ALA A 224 -14.94 -3.55 -1.35
CA ALA A 224 -15.01 -2.97 -0.02
C ALA A 224 -16.47 -2.78 0.41
N ASP A 225 -16.86 -3.37 1.56
CA ASP A 225 -18.16 -3.19 2.15
C ASP A 225 -18.08 -2.53 3.53
N ARG A 226 -19.09 -1.74 3.88
CA ARG A 226 -19.20 -1.14 5.20
C ARG A 226 -19.25 -2.22 6.28
N GLY A 227 -18.45 -2.08 7.32
CA GLY A 227 -18.36 -3.07 8.40
C GLY A 227 -17.35 -4.21 8.15
N GLN A 228 -16.82 -4.31 6.93
CA GLN A 228 -15.77 -5.28 6.60
C GLN A 228 -14.47 -4.94 7.29
N THR A 229 -13.77 -5.95 7.83
CA THR A 229 -12.43 -5.80 8.39
C THR A 229 -11.39 -6.07 7.30
N VAL A 230 -10.46 -5.14 7.12
CA VAL A 230 -9.33 -5.25 6.20
C VAL A 230 -8.04 -5.47 6.99
N ALA A 231 -7.18 -6.37 6.50
CA ALA A 231 -5.88 -6.68 7.09
C ALA A 231 -4.79 -6.36 6.05
N ALA A 232 -3.99 -5.33 6.32
CA ALA A 232 -2.92 -4.89 5.43
C ALA A 232 -1.58 -5.63 5.63
N SER A 233 -1.49 -6.54 6.64
CA SER A 233 -0.22 -7.08 7.11
C SER A 233 0.40 -8.21 6.28
N LEU A 234 -0.37 -8.96 5.46
CA LEU A 234 0.12 -10.10 4.68
C LEU A 234 0.00 -9.91 3.17
N GLN A 235 -1.10 -9.39 2.71
CA GLN A 235 -1.35 -8.92 1.35
C GLN A 235 -2.36 -7.79 1.45
N ALA A 236 -2.03 -6.61 0.95
CA ALA A 236 -3.00 -5.52 0.87
C ALA A 236 -4.16 -5.97 -0.03
N PRO A 237 -5.36 -6.22 0.51
CA PRO A 237 -6.49 -6.60 -0.33
C PRO A 237 -6.84 -5.44 -1.26
N VAL A 238 -7.12 -5.76 -2.51
CA VAL A 238 -7.66 -4.77 -3.46
C VAL A 238 -9.08 -4.46 -3.04
N LEU A 239 -9.33 -3.20 -2.69
CA LEU A 239 -10.64 -2.70 -2.26
C LEU A 239 -11.42 -2.07 -3.41
N PHE A 240 -10.71 -1.37 -4.27
CA PHE A 240 -11.27 -0.72 -5.47
C PHE A 240 -10.32 -0.92 -6.64
N THR A 241 -10.89 -1.06 -7.83
CA THR A 241 -10.16 -0.97 -9.10
C THR A 241 -10.73 0.19 -9.90
N LEU A 242 -9.86 1.10 -10.30
CA LEU A 242 -10.22 2.26 -11.11
C LEU A 242 -9.74 2.08 -12.54
N ALA A 243 -10.54 2.56 -13.51
CA ALA A 243 -10.13 2.78 -14.89
C ALA A 243 -9.89 4.27 -15.11
N GLN A 244 -8.72 4.64 -15.61
CA GLN A 244 -8.41 6.04 -15.91
C GLN A 244 -9.16 6.55 -17.16
N ASP A 245 -9.18 5.76 -18.23
CA ASP A 245 -9.87 6.10 -19.48
C ASP A 245 -10.60 4.87 -20.03
N LEU A 246 -11.94 4.98 -20.09
CA LEU A 246 -12.78 3.93 -20.69
C LEU A 246 -12.92 4.07 -22.22
N ARG A 247 -12.32 5.10 -22.84
CA ARG A 247 -12.31 5.25 -24.30
C ARG A 247 -11.24 4.37 -24.97
N GLN A 248 -10.24 3.97 -24.20
CA GLN A 248 -9.19 3.03 -24.63
C GLN A 248 -9.43 1.70 -23.96
N ILE A 249 -9.80 0.71 -24.76
CA ILE A 249 -10.15 -0.63 -24.30
C ILE A 249 -9.32 -1.67 -25.02
N HIS A 250 -8.94 -2.72 -24.29
CA HIS A 250 -8.42 -3.95 -24.86
C HIS A 250 -9.53 -5.00 -24.89
N LEU A 251 -9.63 -5.69 -26.03
CA LEU A 251 -10.51 -6.85 -26.17
C LEU A 251 -9.64 -8.10 -26.08
N GLU A 252 -9.77 -8.84 -24.97
CA GLU A 252 -9.17 -10.17 -24.82
C GLU A 252 -10.15 -11.20 -25.37
N VAL A 253 -9.80 -11.83 -26.47
CA VAL A 253 -10.64 -12.82 -27.16
C VAL A 253 -10.00 -14.19 -27.01
N SER A 254 -10.75 -15.19 -26.56
CA SER A 254 -10.32 -16.57 -26.53
C SER A 254 -10.76 -17.25 -27.83
N VAL A 255 -9.80 -17.64 -28.66
CA VAL A 255 -10.04 -18.37 -29.91
C VAL A 255 -9.68 -19.84 -29.70
N ASP A 256 -10.51 -20.74 -30.24
CA ASP A 256 -10.23 -22.19 -30.20
C ASP A 256 -9.01 -22.51 -31.07
N GLU A 257 -8.19 -23.48 -30.65
CA GLU A 257 -6.97 -23.91 -31.33
C GLU A 257 -7.24 -24.32 -32.79
N ALA A 258 -8.42 -24.90 -33.05
CA ALA A 258 -8.83 -25.29 -34.39
C ALA A 258 -9.03 -24.13 -35.38
N ASP A 259 -9.29 -22.93 -34.89
CA ASP A 259 -9.61 -21.74 -35.68
C ASP A 259 -8.47 -20.74 -35.78
N ILE A 260 -7.43 -20.88 -34.93
CA ILE A 260 -6.32 -19.91 -34.84
C ILE A 260 -5.52 -19.82 -36.17
N GLY A 261 -5.45 -20.90 -36.93
CA GLY A 261 -4.75 -20.95 -38.23
C GLY A 261 -5.39 -20.09 -39.33
N GLY A 262 -6.62 -19.60 -39.13
CA GLY A 262 -7.35 -18.74 -40.05
C GLY A 262 -7.30 -17.26 -39.70
N ILE A 263 -6.64 -16.89 -38.58
CA ILE A 263 -6.54 -15.50 -38.11
C ILE A 263 -5.20 -14.94 -38.53
N THR A 264 -5.23 -13.78 -39.18
CA THR A 264 -4.04 -13.01 -39.54
C THR A 264 -4.07 -11.68 -38.80
N ASP A 265 -2.89 -11.21 -38.34
CA ASP A 265 -2.75 -9.88 -37.78
C ASP A 265 -3.19 -8.81 -38.80
N GLY A 266 -4.10 -7.93 -38.39
CA GLY A 266 -4.68 -6.87 -39.20
C GLY A 266 -3.88 -5.57 -39.18
#